data_c51b68f6a18763140807c0508d67e1a2
#
_entry.id   c51b68f6a18763140807c0508d67e1a2
#
_cell.length_a   1.000
_cell.length_b   1.000
_cell.length_c   1.000
_cell.angle_alpha   90.00
_cell.angle_beta   90.00
_cell.angle_gamma   90.00
#
_symmetry.space_group_name_H-M   'P 1'
#
loop_
_entity.id
_entity.type
_entity.pdbx_description
1 polymer ?
#
loop_
_entity_poly.entity_id
_entity_poly.type
_entity_poly.pdbx_seq_one_letter_code
_entity_poly.pdbx_strand_id
1 'polypeptide(L)'
;MLKEGLGLNLHSIRNYLDSEERFTAVLEKLKEMGYTYVQYSGAPFDAPMIKRAIDKTGMKVVLTHVPMDRIINDTEALMDEHASIGCYNIGLGAMPGDAITDPEKAIKTIAALNEAGEKMAKRGFKFFYHNHSIEFIRHGNKSVMEMLMDAPYINFTLDTYWVQYAGADIVDTIKKLKGRIGCIHLKDYKVEVKEDGWTVKPCYCPIGDGNIDFERVIKAARESGTEYFIVEQDNAALLPDTLAEVERSAKYVTKNLI
;
A
#
# COMPACT_ATOMS: atom_id res chain seq x y z
N MET A 1 -18.58 0.56 1.85
CA MET A 1 -18.79 1.45 3.02
C MET A 1 -17.42 1.78 3.57
N LEU A 2 -17.05 3.04 3.67
CA LEU A 2 -15.81 3.49 4.28
C LEU A 2 -15.65 2.87 5.67
N LYS A 3 -14.49 2.27 5.93
CA LYS A 3 -14.12 1.86 7.28
C LYS A 3 -13.52 3.06 7.99
N GLU A 4 -14.14 3.45 9.09
CA GLU A 4 -13.64 4.57 9.90
C GLU A 4 -12.25 4.28 10.42
N GLY A 5 -11.38 5.30 10.41
CA GLY A 5 -10.05 5.24 10.96
C GLY A 5 -8.93 5.42 9.94
N LEU A 6 -7.71 5.37 10.45
CA LEU A 6 -6.47 5.54 9.71
C LEU A 6 -5.58 4.31 9.88
N GLY A 7 -4.92 3.90 8.79
CA GLY A 7 -3.94 2.82 8.81
C GLY A 7 -2.52 3.30 8.62
N LEU A 8 -1.57 2.43 9.02
CA LEU A 8 -0.16 2.58 8.69
C LEU A 8 0.34 1.37 7.90
N ASN A 9 1.07 1.62 6.81
CA ASN A 9 1.89 0.58 6.20
C ASN A 9 3.14 0.37 7.06
N LEU A 10 3.29 -0.82 7.62
CA LEU A 10 4.39 -1.17 8.52
C LEU A 10 5.77 -1.11 7.86
N HIS A 11 5.84 -1.03 6.52
CA HIS A 11 7.09 -0.75 5.82
C HIS A 11 7.74 0.56 6.32
N SER A 12 6.93 1.54 6.68
CA SER A 12 7.42 2.83 7.23
C SER A 12 8.18 2.68 8.56
N ILE A 13 7.88 1.63 9.30
CA ILE A 13 8.47 1.34 10.62
C ILE A 13 9.10 -0.07 10.67
N ARG A 14 9.58 -0.58 9.52
CA ARG A 14 10.12 -1.94 9.39
C ARG A 14 11.27 -2.28 10.35
N ASN A 15 11.95 -1.28 10.86
CA ASN A 15 12.97 -1.40 11.89
C ASN A 15 12.42 -1.85 13.27
N TYR A 16 11.10 -1.96 13.43
CA TYR A 16 10.43 -2.50 14.63
C TYR A 16 9.84 -3.90 14.42
N LEU A 17 10.04 -4.52 13.26
CA LEU A 17 9.43 -5.79 12.89
C LEU A 17 10.36 -7.00 13.00
N ASP A 18 11.50 -6.86 13.63
CA ASP A 18 12.56 -7.87 13.73
C ASP A 18 12.30 -8.93 14.83
N SER A 19 11.34 -8.70 15.70
CA SER A 19 10.88 -9.66 16.71
C SER A 19 9.41 -9.48 17.07
N GLU A 20 8.77 -10.54 17.53
CA GLU A 20 7.36 -10.52 17.97
C GLU A 20 7.14 -9.52 19.11
N GLU A 21 8.09 -9.43 20.05
CA GLU A 21 8.02 -8.50 21.18
C GLU A 21 8.00 -7.05 20.70
N ARG A 22 8.95 -6.67 19.84
CA ARG A 22 9.03 -5.30 19.28
C ARG A 22 7.84 -4.98 18.39
N PHE A 23 7.41 -5.95 17.56
CA PHE A 23 6.22 -5.79 16.74
C PHE A 23 4.98 -5.54 17.61
N THR A 24 4.76 -6.36 18.64
CA THR A 24 3.62 -6.17 19.56
C THR A 24 3.69 -4.81 20.25
N ALA A 25 4.86 -4.42 20.77
CA ALA A 25 5.03 -3.14 21.46
C ALA A 25 4.79 -1.93 20.54
N VAL A 26 5.21 -2.01 19.28
CA VAL A 26 4.97 -0.89 18.34
C VAL A 26 3.49 -0.79 17.95
N LEU A 27 2.76 -1.90 17.84
CA LEU A 27 1.31 -1.85 17.58
C LEU A 27 0.55 -1.09 18.68
N GLU A 28 0.93 -1.25 19.97
CA GLU A 28 0.34 -0.47 21.07
C GLU A 28 0.62 1.02 20.90
N LYS A 29 1.85 1.41 20.56
CA LYS A 29 2.20 2.80 20.28
C LYS A 29 1.42 3.38 19.11
N LEU A 30 1.20 2.62 18.03
CA LEU A 30 0.40 3.06 16.89
C LEU A 30 -1.05 3.35 17.29
N LYS A 31 -1.63 2.53 18.18
CA LYS A 31 -2.97 2.81 18.73
C LYS A 31 -3.02 4.13 19.49
N GLU A 32 -2.01 4.41 20.33
CA GLU A 32 -1.89 5.68 21.07
C GLU A 32 -1.79 6.88 20.12
N MET A 33 -1.16 6.71 18.95
CA MET A 33 -1.08 7.73 17.89
C MET A 33 -2.38 7.88 17.08
N GLY A 34 -3.39 7.01 17.27
CA GLY A 34 -4.68 7.07 16.58
C GLY A 34 -4.80 6.17 15.35
N TYR A 35 -3.83 5.31 15.08
CA TYR A 35 -3.98 4.28 14.05
C TYR A 35 -4.91 3.16 14.52
N THR A 36 -5.83 2.74 13.66
CA THR A 36 -6.86 1.73 13.99
C THR A 36 -6.64 0.40 13.29
N TYR A 37 -5.83 0.39 12.24
CA TYR A 37 -5.43 -0.80 11.50
C TYR A 37 -4.05 -0.63 10.87
N VAL A 38 -3.48 -1.72 10.41
CA VAL A 38 -2.18 -1.73 9.74
C VAL A 38 -2.22 -2.55 8.45
N GLN A 39 -1.33 -2.21 7.54
CA GLN A 39 -0.91 -3.07 6.46
C GLN A 39 0.40 -3.76 6.85
N TYR A 40 0.42 -5.09 6.82
CA TYR A 40 1.64 -5.83 7.12
C TYR A 40 2.52 -5.97 5.87
N SER A 41 3.64 -5.29 5.90
CA SER A 41 4.70 -5.37 4.89
C SER A 41 6.03 -4.92 5.48
N GLY A 42 7.13 -5.20 4.79
CA GLY A 42 8.48 -4.82 5.25
C GLY A 42 9.18 -5.88 6.12
N ALA A 43 8.51 -7.02 6.38
CA ALA A 43 9.07 -8.20 7.04
C ALA A 43 8.47 -9.47 6.43
N PRO A 44 9.09 -10.65 6.62
CA PRO A 44 8.52 -11.92 6.21
C PRO A 44 7.14 -12.15 6.81
N PHE A 45 6.22 -12.70 6.01
CA PHE A 45 4.85 -12.99 6.47
C PHE A 45 4.83 -14.25 7.34
N ASP A 46 4.52 -14.06 8.61
CA ASP A 46 4.37 -15.11 9.63
C ASP A 46 2.98 -14.98 10.29
N ALA A 47 1.99 -15.68 9.75
CA ALA A 47 0.61 -15.58 10.22
C ALA A 47 0.44 -15.95 11.72
N PRO A 48 1.08 -17.01 12.26
CA PRO A 48 1.05 -17.30 13.70
C PRO A 48 1.57 -16.16 14.57
N MET A 49 2.70 -15.56 14.22
CA MET A 49 3.28 -14.44 14.95
C MET A 49 2.37 -13.20 14.87
N ILE A 50 1.89 -12.87 13.67
CA ILE A 50 0.95 -11.77 13.46
C ILE A 50 -0.31 -11.98 14.29
N LYS A 51 -0.88 -13.20 14.29
CA LYS A 51 -2.08 -13.55 15.06
C LYS A 51 -1.91 -13.26 16.55
N ARG A 52 -0.81 -13.71 17.16
CA ARG A 52 -0.54 -13.45 18.58
C ARG A 52 -0.44 -11.96 18.90
N ALA A 53 0.24 -11.20 18.05
CA ALA A 53 0.40 -9.76 18.23
C ALA A 53 -0.93 -9.00 18.12
N ILE A 54 -1.75 -9.31 17.09
CA ILE A 54 -3.06 -8.64 16.94
C ILE A 54 -4.08 -9.05 17.99
N ASP A 55 -4.07 -10.31 18.44
CA ASP A 55 -4.94 -10.76 19.54
C ASP A 55 -4.62 -10.03 20.85
N LYS A 56 -3.34 -9.79 21.13
CA LYS A 56 -2.89 -9.08 22.33
C LYS A 56 -3.22 -7.59 22.28
N THR A 57 -3.08 -6.95 21.11
CA THR A 57 -3.21 -5.50 20.98
C THR A 57 -4.60 -5.05 20.53
N GLY A 58 -5.39 -5.93 19.92
CA GLY A 58 -6.65 -5.60 19.27
C GLY A 58 -6.49 -4.80 17.97
N MET A 59 -5.25 -4.64 17.49
CA MET A 59 -4.98 -4.02 16.17
C MET A 59 -5.47 -4.94 15.06
N LYS A 60 -5.87 -4.38 13.92
CA LYS A 60 -6.33 -5.15 12.76
C LYS A 60 -5.32 -5.09 11.64
N VAL A 61 -5.01 -6.22 11.02
CA VAL A 61 -4.30 -6.27 9.72
C VAL A 61 -5.35 -6.28 8.62
N VAL A 62 -5.33 -5.25 7.77
CA VAL A 62 -6.36 -5.08 6.73
C VAL A 62 -5.85 -5.40 5.32
N LEU A 63 -4.54 -5.48 5.16
CA LEU A 63 -3.86 -5.80 3.91
C LEU A 63 -2.46 -6.32 4.24
N THR A 64 -1.90 -7.15 3.38
CA THR A 64 -0.50 -7.57 3.45
C THR A 64 0.21 -7.31 2.12
N HIS A 65 1.55 -7.30 2.13
CA HIS A 65 2.33 -7.53 0.93
C HIS A 65 3.12 -8.83 1.09
N VAL A 66 2.90 -9.76 0.18
CA VAL A 66 3.55 -11.08 0.18
C VAL A 66 4.26 -11.34 -1.14
N PRO A 67 5.23 -12.28 -1.20
CA PRO A 67 5.95 -12.60 -2.43
C PRO A 67 5.02 -13.06 -3.56
N MET A 68 5.30 -12.60 -4.79
CA MET A 68 4.54 -12.92 -5.98
C MET A 68 4.44 -14.44 -6.23
N ASP A 69 5.52 -15.17 -5.98
CA ASP A 69 5.55 -16.61 -6.14
C ASP A 69 4.48 -17.31 -5.28
N ARG A 70 4.32 -16.89 -4.03
CA ARG A 70 3.27 -17.41 -3.14
C ARG A 70 1.86 -17.07 -3.63
N ILE A 71 1.67 -15.87 -4.18
CA ILE A 71 0.37 -15.45 -4.72
C ILE A 71 -0.04 -16.36 -5.88
N ILE A 72 0.89 -16.67 -6.78
CA ILE A 72 0.62 -17.43 -8.01
C ILE A 72 0.58 -18.94 -7.74
N ASN A 73 1.55 -19.48 -6.99
CA ASN A 73 1.77 -20.91 -6.87
C ASN A 73 1.17 -21.53 -5.60
N ASP A 74 0.99 -20.73 -4.53
CA ASP A 74 0.51 -21.17 -3.23
C ASP A 74 -0.82 -20.49 -2.80
N THR A 75 -1.63 -20.06 -3.76
CA THR A 75 -2.82 -19.22 -3.53
C THR A 75 -3.74 -19.75 -2.44
N GLU A 76 -4.02 -21.07 -2.42
CA GLU A 76 -4.95 -21.67 -1.46
C GLU A 76 -4.36 -21.64 -0.03
N ALA A 77 -3.13 -22.10 0.15
CA ALA A 77 -2.45 -22.09 1.45
C ALA A 77 -2.30 -20.64 1.98
N LEU A 78 -2.00 -19.70 1.08
CA LEU A 78 -1.88 -18.29 1.42
C LEU A 78 -3.21 -17.70 1.92
N MET A 79 -4.34 -18.08 1.30
CA MET A 79 -5.67 -17.68 1.77
C MET A 79 -5.98 -18.25 3.16
N ASP A 80 -5.63 -19.51 3.43
CA ASP A 80 -5.85 -20.12 4.74
C ASP A 80 -5.05 -19.43 5.85
N GLU A 81 -3.79 -19.10 5.59
CA GLU A 81 -2.96 -18.31 6.49
C GLU A 81 -3.57 -16.93 6.78
N HIS A 82 -4.04 -16.24 5.75
CA HIS A 82 -4.69 -14.93 5.88
C HIS A 82 -6.01 -14.99 6.63
N ALA A 83 -6.82 -16.04 6.40
CA ALA A 83 -8.05 -16.27 7.16
C ALA A 83 -7.77 -16.40 8.66
N SER A 84 -6.66 -17.04 9.04
CA SER A 84 -6.29 -17.23 10.45
C SER A 84 -6.06 -15.93 11.20
N ILE A 85 -5.66 -14.86 10.50
CA ILE A 85 -5.47 -13.51 11.05
C ILE A 85 -6.65 -12.57 10.76
N GLY A 86 -7.72 -13.08 10.14
CA GLY A 86 -8.90 -12.27 9.79
C GLY A 86 -8.65 -11.23 8.68
N CYS A 87 -7.60 -11.40 7.87
CA CYS A 87 -7.28 -10.53 6.74
C CYS A 87 -7.71 -11.18 5.43
N TYR A 88 -8.63 -10.56 4.71
CA TYR A 88 -9.16 -11.07 3.44
C TYR A 88 -8.65 -10.29 2.21
N ASN A 89 -7.71 -9.39 2.40
CA ASN A 89 -7.05 -8.64 1.34
C ASN A 89 -5.57 -9.07 1.27
N ILE A 90 -5.19 -9.65 0.15
CA ILE A 90 -3.84 -10.16 -0.12
C ILE A 90 -3.21 -9.27 -1.17
N GLY A 91 -2.06 -8.67 -0.88
CA GLY A 91 -1.40 -7.72 -1.77
C GLY A 91 -0.05 -8.17 -2.27
N LEU A 92 0.31 -7.65 -3.44
CA LEU A 92 1.65 -7.68 -4.01
C LEU A 92 2.25 -6.27 -3.97
N GLY A 93 3.42 -6.14 -3.34
CA GLY A 93 4.11 -4.85 -3.24
C GLY A 93 4.68 -4.35 -4.57
N ALA A 94 5.20 -5.24 -5.40
CA ALA A 94 5.68 -4.95 -6.75
C ALA A 94 5.90 -6.23 -7.55
N MET A 95 5.69 -6.18 -8.86
CA MET A 95 6.23 -7.20 -9.77
C MET A 95 7.75 -7.04 -9.92
N PRO A 96 8.49 -8.11 -10.27
CA PRO A 96 9.89 -7.98 -10.68
C PRO A 96 10.04 -7.00 -11.84
N GLY A 97 11.15 -6.24 -11.83
CA GLY A 97 11.37 -5.19 -12.84
C GLY A 97 11.35 -5.70 -14.29
N ASP A 98 11.87 -6.90 -14.54
CA ASP A 98 11.83 -7.54 -15.85
C ASP A 98 10.42 -7.98 -16.26
N ALA A 99 9.55 -8.31 -15.30
CA ALA A 99 8.13 -8.57 -15.56
C ALA A 99 7.33 -7.29 -15.89
N ILE A 100 7.94 -6.11 -15.74
CA ILE A 100 7.34 -4.82 -16.09
C ILE A 100 7.94 -4.30 -17.39
N THR A 101 9.28 -4.39 -17.54
CA THR A 101 10.01 -3.79 -18.68
C THR A 101 9.97 -4.62 -19.94
N ASP A 102 9.74 -5.93 -19.86
CA ASP A 102 9.55 -6.84 -20.99
C ASP A 102 8.06 -7.01 -21.27
N PRO A 103 7.56 -6.66 -22.47
CA PRO A 103 6.14 -6.67 -22.78
C PRO A 103 5.51 -8.09 -22.75
N GLU A 104 6.24 -9.12 -23.16
CA GLU A 104 5.73 -10.49 -23.12
C GLU A 104 5.64 -11.02 -21.69
N LYS A 105 6.66 -10.73 -20.87
CA LYS A 105 6.63 -11.08 -19.45
C LYS A 105 5.54 -10.31 -18.70
N ALA A 106 5.35 -9.03 -19.00
CA ALA A 106 4.27 -8.24 -18.41
C ALA A 106 2.90 -8.88 -18.65
N ILE A 107 2.59 -9.23 -19.90
CA ILE A 107 1.33 -9.88 -20.26
C ILE A 107 1.15 -11.20 -19.49
N LYS A 108 2.18 -12.06 -19.49
CA LYS A 108 2.13 -13.37 -18.81
C LYS A 108 1.95 -13.23 -17.30
N THR A 109 2.69 -12.30 -16.68
CA THR A 109 2.64 -12.09 -15.24
C THR A 109 1.29 -11.51 -14.80
N ILE A 110 0.77 -10.53 -15.53
CA ILE A 110 -0.55 -9.95 -15.26
C ILE A 110 -1.65 -11.02 -15.39
N ALA A 111 -1.57 -11.88 -16.40
CA ALA A 111 -2.52 -12.98 -16.58
C ALA A 111 -2.48 -13.96 -15.39
N ALA A 112 -1.29 -14.36 -14.93
CA ALA A 112 -1.12 -15.24 -13.78
C ALA A 112 -1.64 -14.61 -12.47
N LEU A 113 -1.37 -13.32 -12.24
CA LEU A 113 -1.88 -12.57 -11.10
C LEU A 113 -3.41 -12.44 -11.14
N ASN A 114 -3.98 -12.21 -12.32
CA ASN A 114 -5.43 -12.16 -12.50
C ASN A 114 -6.10 -13.52 -12.23
N GLU A 115 -5.48 -14.64 -12.64
CA GLU A 115 -5.95 -15.98 -12.31
C GLU A 115 -5.91 -16.23 -10.80
N ALA A 116 -4.83 -15.86 -10.13
CA ALA A 116 -4.74 -15.95 -8.67
C ALA A 116 -5.83 -15.09 -8.00
N GLY A 117 -6.06 -13.86 -8.49
CA GLY A 117 -7.14 -12.99 -8.03
C GLY A 117 -8.53 -13.60 -8.24
N GLU A 118 -8.77 -14.32 -9.33
CA GLU A 118 -10.02 -15.04 -9.56
C GLU A 118 -10.22 -16.16 -8.53
N LYS A 119 -9.17 -16.96 -8.25
CA LYS A 119 -9.21 -18.00 -7.20
C LYS A 119 -9.54 -17.36 -5.83
N MET A 120 -8.89 -16.25 -5.49
CA MET A 120 -9.16 -15.51 -4.26
C MET A 120 -10.61 -15.01 -4.18
N ALA A 121 -11.14 -14.45 -5.26
CA ALA A 121 -12.52 -13.94 -5.30
C ALA A 121 -13.57 -15.03 -5.06
N LYS A 122 -13.36 -16.27 -5.55
CA LYS A 122 -14.24 -17.42 -5.32
C LYS A 122 -14.35 -17.82 -3.83
N ARG A 123 -13.36 -17.45 -3.01
CA ARG A 123 -13.35 -17.68 -1.56
C ARG A 123 -13.60 -16.41 -0.73
N GLY A 124 -14.02 -15.32 -1.36
CA GLY A 124 -14.31 -14.04 -0.67
C GLY A 124 -13.09 -13.21 -0.32
N PHE A 125 -11.92 -13.55 -0.86
CA PHE A 125 -10.72 -12.74 -0.75
C PHE A 125 -10.62 -11.76 -1.91
N LYS A 126 -9.78 -10.72 -1.75
CA LYS A 126 -9.43 -9.78 -2.81
C LYS A 126 -7.92 -9.74 -3.01
N PHE A 127 -7.48 -9.78 -4.26
CA PHE A 127 -6.10 -9.53 -4.62
C PHE A 127 -5.88 -8.05 -4.90
N PHE A 128 -4.79 -7.48 -4.36
CA PHE A 128 -4.42 -6.08 -4.53
C PHE A 128 -3.01 -5.93 -5.10
N TYR A 129 -2.89 -5.10 -6.13
CA TYR A 129 -1.61 -4.70 -6.69
C TYR A 129 -1.25 -3.30 -6.19
N HIS A 130 -0.03 -3.12 -5.66
CA HIS A 130 0.52 -1.83 -5.28
C HIS A 130 1.35 -1.28 -6.44
N ASN A 131 1.00 -0.10 -6.93
CA ASN A 131 1.71 0.55 -8.02
C ASN A 131 2.92 1.35 -7.54
N HIS A 132 3.93 1.38 -8.40
CA HIS A 132 5.02 2.36 -8.42
C HIS A 132 4.93 3.20 -9.70
N SER A 133 5.96 4.00 -9.95
CA SER A 133 6.06 4.77 -11.21
C SER A 133 6.43 3.90 -12.42
N ILE A 134 7.10 2.78 -12.18
CA ILE A 134 7.59 1.91 -13.26
C ILE A 134 6.45 1.26 -14.06
N GLU A 135 5.27 1.04 -13.47
CA GLU A 135 4.10 0.51 -14.18
C GLU A 135 3.54 1.48 -15.22
N PHE A 136 3.96 2.74 -15.20
CA PHE A 136 3.57 3.71 -16.23
C PHE A 136 4.45 3.63 -17.50
N ILE A 137 5.46 2.71 -17.55
CA ILE A 137 6.16 2.38 -18.79
C ILE A 137 5.17 1.91 -19.86
N ARG A 138 5.39 2.32 -21.10
CA ARG A 138 4.48 2.00 -22.19
C ARG A 138 5.04 0.90 -23.08
N HIS A 139 4.18 -0.09 -23.35
CA HIS A 139 4.39 -1.12 -24.35
C HIS A 139 3.38 -0.88 -25.51
N GLY A 140 3.85 -0.27 -26.59
CA GLY A 140 2.95 0.18 -27.67
C GLY A 140 1.98 1.27 -27.19
N ASN A 141 0.68 0.99 -27.31
CA ASN A 141 -0.37 1.96 -27.01
C ASN A 141 -0.83 1.97 -25.53
N LYS A 142 -0.38 1.00 -24.72
CA LYS A 142 -0.79 0.87 -23.31
C LYS A 142 0.41 0.94 -22.38
N SER A 143 0.21 1.54 -21.22
CA SER A 143 1.12 1.35 -20.08
C SER A 143 0.85 0.02 -19.38
N VAL A 144 1.82 -0.47 -18.60
CA VAL A 144 1.62 -1.66 -17.76
C VAL A 144 0.52 -1.42 -16.73
N MET A 145 0.42 -0.19 -16.21
CA MET A 145 -0.69 0.21 -15.33
C MET A 145 -2.05 0.04 -16.02
N GLU A 146 -2.18 0.45 -17.29
CA GLU A 146 -3.41 0.24 -18.06
C GLU A 146 -3.69 -1.24 -18.33
N MET A 147 -2.66 -2.07 -18.54
CA MET A 147 -2.82 -3.52 -18.66
C MET A 147 -3.33 -4.15 -17.35
N LEU A 148 -2.80 -3.72 -16.20
CA LEU A 148 -3.30 -4.13 -14.89
C LEU A 148 -4.76 -3.70 -14.66
N MET A 149 -5.12 -2.49 -15.12
CA MET A 149 -6.50 -2.00 -15.05
C MET A 149 -7.48 -2.85 -15.87
N ASP A 150 -7.04 -3.45 -16.98
CA ASP A 150 -7.87 -4.32 -17.83
C ASP A 150 -8.12 -5.70 -17.19
N ALA A 151 -7.33 -6.11 -16.20
CA ALA A 151 -7.44 -7.40 -15.52
C ALA A 151 -8.51 -7.35 -14.42
N PRO A 152 -9.66 -8.04 -14.55
CA PRO A 152 -10.86 -7.80 -13.73
C PRO A 152 -10.73 -8.23 -12.26
N TYR A 153 -9.82 -9.17 -11.96
CA TYR A 153 -9.64 -9.67 -10.59
C TYR A 153 -8.44 -9.03 -9.86
N ILE A 154 -7.80 -8.04 -10.47
CA ILE A 154 -6.76 -7.24 -9.82
C ILE A 154 -7.40 -5.97 -9.26
N ASN A 155 -7.43 -5.82 -7.94
CA ASN A 155 -7.74 -4.57 -7.27
C ASN A 155 -6.44 -3.79 -6.99
N PHE A 156 -6.57 -2.57 -6.50
CA PHE A 156 -5.41 -1.69 -6.35
C PHE A 156 -5.23 -1.19 -4.92
N THR A 157 -4.00 -1.28 -4.46
CA THR A 157 -3.46 -0.40 -3.43
C THR A 157 -2.82 0.76 -4.16
N LEU A 158 -3.57 1.85 -4.35
CA LEU A 158 -3.11 2.98 -5.14
C LEU A 158 -2.19 3.85 -4.30
N ASP A 159 -0.96 4.06 -4.76
CA ASP A 159 0.01 4.95 -4.11
C ASP A 159 0.01 6.33 -4.75
N THR A 160 -0.28 7.35 -3.95
CA THR A 160 -0.44 8.72 -4.39
C THR A 160 0.85 9.34 -4.91
N TYR A 161 1.97 9.10 -4.23
CA TYR A 161 3.27 9.60 -4.64
C TYR A 161 3.69 9.01 -5.99
N TRP A 162 3.61 7.69 -6.14
CA TRP A 162 4.08 7.03 -7.35
C TRP A 162 3.26 7.38 -8.59
N VAL A 163 1.95 7.60 -8.44
CA VAL A 163 1.10 8.10 -9.53
C VAL A 163 1.58 9.48 -9.97
N GLN A 164 1.77 10.40 -9.02
CA GLN A 164 2.22 11.76 -9.34
C GLN A 164 3.65 11.79 -9.86
N TYR A 165 4.55 10.99 -9.30
CA TYR A 165 5.93 10.87 -9.76
C TYR A 165 6.04 10.36 -11.20
N ALA A 166 5.11 9.50 -11.62
CA ALA A 166 4.98 9.05 -13.01
C ALA A 166 4.40 10.10 -13.97
N GLY A 167 3.99 11.27 -13.47
CA GLY A 167 3.39 12.34 -14.27
C GLY A 167 1.90 12.14 -14.57
N ALA A 168 1.23 11.23 -13.84
CA ALA A 168 -0.21 11.04 -13.96
C ALA A 168 -0.97 11.84 -12.87
N ASP A 169 -2.20 12.25 -13.18
CA ASP A 169 -3.08 12.89 -12.21
C ASP A 169 -3.67 11.84 -11.26
N ILE A 170 -3.51 12.05 -9.95
CA ILE A 170 -3.96 11.11 -8.92
C ILE A 170 -5.48 10.98 -8.95
N VAL A 171 -6.21 12.09 -9.03
CA VAL A 171 -7.68 12.09 -8.99
C VAL A 171 -8.27 11.42 -10.23
N ASP A 172 -7.70 11.67 -11.41
CA ASP A 172 -8.15 11.00 -12.64
C ASP A 172 -7.85 9.51 -12.60
N THR A 173 -6.72 9.09 -12.03
CA THR A 173 -6.39 7.68 -11.83
C THR A 173 -7.37 7.01 -10.88
N ILE A 174 -7.72 7.68 -9.76
CA ILE A 174 -8.73 7.20 -8.81
C ILE A 174 -10.08 7.01 -9.51
N LYS A 175 -10.51 7.97 -10.33
CA LYS A 175 -11.80 7.89 -11.05
C LYS A 175 -11.83 6.72 -12.04
N LYS A 176 -10.74 6.48 -12.78
CA LYS A 176 -10.61 5.34 -13.71
C LYS A 176 -10.71 3.99 -12.98
N LEU A 177 -10.25 3.93 -11.73
CA LEU A 177 -10.24 2.74 -10.88
C LEU A 177 -11.45 2.64 -9.93
N LYS A 178 -12.52 3.39 -10.18
CA LYS A 178 -13.71 3.41 -9.32
C LYS A 178 -14.19 1.99 -8.98
N GLY A 179 -14.35 1.72 -7.68
CA GLY A 179 -14.78 0.42 -7.14
C GLY A 179 -13.67 -0.64 -7.06
N ARG A 180 -12.44 -0.32 -7.49
CA ARG A 180 -11.30 -1.26 -7.49
C ARG A 180 -10.14 -0.82 -6.59
N ILE A 181 -10.24 0.34 -5.93
CA ILE A 181 -9.26 0.80 -4.95
C ILE A 181 -9.80 0.45 -3.56
N GLY A 182 -9.38 -0.69 -3.01
CA GLY A 182 -9.74 -1.03 -1.63
C GLY A 182 -8.88 -0.28 -0.61
N CYS A 183 -7.61 -0.11 -0.94
CA CYS A 183 -6.63 0.63 -0.12
C CYS A 183 -5.98 1.74 -0.93
N ILE A 184 -5.75 2.89 -0.30
CA ILE A 184 -4.94 3.96 -0.87
C ILE A 184 -3.77 4.26 0.07
N HIS A 185 -2.56 4.29 -0.48
CA HIS A 185 -1.40 4.78 0.25
C HIS A 185 -1.37 6.31 0.18
N LEU A 186 -1.55 6.92 1.34
CA LEU A 186 -1.26 8.33 1.53
C LEU A 186 0.25 8.44 1.73
N LYS A 187 0.96 8.81 0.67
CA LYS A 187 2.41 8.99 0.65
C LYS A 187 2.72 10.37 0.10
N ASP A 188 3.32 11.21 0.94
CA ASP A 188 3.63 12.59 0.61
C ASP A 188 5.11 12.80 0.32
N TYR A 189 5.42 13.86 -0.39
CA TYR A 189 6.79 14.27 -0.66
C TYR A 189 6.90 15.80 -0.75
N LYS A 190 8.03 16.31 -0.34
CA LYS A 190 8.47 17.67 -0.57
C LYS A 190 9.59 17.70 -1.61
N VAL A 191 9.86 18.87 -2.12
CA VAL A 191 10.98 19.11 -3.03
C VAL A 191 12.15 19.65 -2.24
N GLU A 192 13.32 19.02 -2.37
CA GLU A 192 14.58 19.48 -1.78
C GLU A 192 15.53 19.92 -2.88
N VAL A 193 16.20 21.05 -2.64
CA VAL A 193 17.23 21.59 -3.54
C VAL A 193 18.55 20.87 -3.27
N LYS A 194 19.24 20.42 -4.33
CA LYS A 194 20.57 19.81 -4.23
C LYS A 194 21.66 20.88 -3.99
N GLU A 195 22.89 20.42 -3.73
CA GLU A 195 24.05 21.30 -3.44
C GLU A 195 24.36 22.33 -4.54
N ASP A 196 23.97 22.06 -5.79
CA ASP A 196 24.12 22.99 -6.90
C ASP A 196 23.19 24.23 -6.82
N GLY A 197 22.28 24.25 -5.83
CA GLY A 197 21.36 25.37 -5.59
C GLY A 197 20.21 25.50 -6.58
N TRP A 198 20.11 24.58 -7.56
CA TRP A 198 19.09 24.62 -8.62
C TRP A 198 18.40 23.28 -8.86
N THR A 199 19.17 22.20 -8.94
CA THR A 199 18.58 20.87 -9.16
C THR A 199 17.79 20.44 -7.95
N VAL A 200 16.59 19.91 -8.19
CA VAL A 200 15.71 19.44 -7.12
C VAL A 200 15.58 17.92 -7.15
N LYS A 201 15.19 17.36 -6.01
CA LYS A 201 14.82 15.95 -5.85
C LYS A 201 13.57 15.85 -5.00
N PRO A 202 12.70 14.85 -5.24
CA PRO A 202 11.63 14.52 -4.31
C PRO A 202 12.23 13.91 -3.03
N CYS A 203 11.64 14.24 -1.89
CA CYS A 203 12.00 13.68 -0.60
C CYS A 203 10.72 13.32 0.17
N TYR A 204 10.59 12.05 0.56
CA TYR A 204 9.45 11.61 1.36
C TYR A 204 9.38 12.37 2.68
N CYS A 205 8.18 12.70 3.09
CA CYS A 205 7.91 13.43 4.32
C CYS A 205 6.58 12.98 4.95
N PRO A 206 6.32 13.36 6.21
CA PRO A 206 5.00 13.17 6.80
C PRO A 206 3.89 13.78 5.97
N ILE A 207 2.71 13.16 6.04
CA ILE A 207 1.52 13.69 5.35
C ILE A 207 1.21 15.11 5.80
N GLY A 208 1.06 16.01 4.83
CA GLY A 208 0.79 17.43 5.06
C GLY A 208 2.03 18.32 5.13
N ASP A 209 3.24 17.74 5.14
CA ASP A 209 4.50 18.49 5.02
C ASP A 209 4.97 18.62 3.55
N GLY A 210 4.28 17.95 2.63
CA GLY A 210 4.65 17.87 1.23
C GLY A 210 3.74 18.62 0.29
N ASN A 211 3.71 18.18 -0.96
CA ASN A 211 3.11 18.91 -2.08
C ASN A 211 1.82 18.26 -2.61
N ILE A 212 1.37 17.12 -2.07
CA ILE A 212 0.17 16.44 -2.55
C ILE A 212 -1.07 17.08 -1.89
N ASP A 213 -2.06 17.44 -2.72
CA ASP A 213 -3.37 17.92 -2.26
C ASP A 213 -4.24 16.75 -1.78
N PHE A 214 -4.05 16.36 -0.52
CA PHE A 214 -4.77 15.23 0.07
C PHE A 214 -6.27 15.50 0.29
N GLU A 215 -6.72 16.74 0.36
CA GLU A 215 -8.17 17.05 0.45
C GLU A 215 -8.86 16.57 -0.83
N ARG A 216 -8.31 16.91 -2.00
CA ARG A 216 -8.82 16.45 -3.30
C ARG A 216 -8.71 14.93 -3.45
N VAL A 217 -7.59 14.36 -3.04
CA VAL A 217 -7.33 12.92 -3.15
C VAL A 217 -8.32 12.12 -2.31
N ILE A 218 -8.48 12.45 -1.02
CA ILE A 218 -9.37 11.74 -0.10
C ILE A 218 -10.83 11.87 -0.54
N LYS A 219 -11.24 13.06 -0.99
CA LYS A 219 -12.58 13.26 -1.55
C LYS A 219 -12.83 12.30 -2.73
N ALA A 220 -11.93 12.28 -3.72
CA ALA A 220 -12.06 11.40 -4.88
C ALA A 220 -12.04 9.91 -4.50
N ALA A 221 -11.17 9.52 -3.56
CA ALA A 221 -11.08 8.15 -3.07
C ALA A 221 -12.38 7.69 -2.38
N ARG A 222 -12.98 8.55 -1.55
CA ARG A 222 -14.29 8.29 -0.93
C ARG A 222 -15.40 8.13 -1.98
N GLU A 223 -15.47 9.02 -2.95
CA GLU A 223 -16.44 8.96 -4.05
C GLU A 223 -16.25 7.71 -4.95
N SER A 224 -15.05 7.17 -4.97
CA SER A 224 -14.68 5.95 -5.71
C SER A 224 -14.86 4.66 -4.91
N GLY A 225 -15.23 4.73 -3.62
CA GLY A 225 -15.51 3.57 -2.80
C GLY A 225 -14.27 2.96 -2.12
N THR A 226 -13.18 3.71 -1.98
CA THR A 226 -11.99 3.26 -1.23
C THR A 226 -12.36 2.94 0.22
N GLU A 227 -11.90 1.77 0.71
CA GLU A 227 -12.25 1.28 2.04
C GLU A 227 -11.24 1.73 3.12
N TYR A 228 -9.94 1.75 2.77
CA TYR A 228 -8.86 1.99 3.73
C TYR A 228 -7.92 3.10 3.27
N PHE A 229 -7.61 4.02 4.19
CA PHE A 229 -6.61 5.06 4.03
C PHE A 229 -5.38 4.69 4.86
N ILE A 230 -4.23 4.48 4.21
CA ILE A 230 -3.03 3.93 4.83
C ILE A 230 -1.87 4.88 4.60
N VAL A 231 -1.32 5.43 5.67
CA VAL A 231 -0.10 6.26 5.62
C VAL A 231 1.10 5.39 5.24
N GLU A 232 1.95 5.88 4.34
CA GLU A 232 3.24 5.28 4.05
C GLU A 232 4.32 6.36 3.87
N GLN A 233 5.49 6.12 4.46
CA GLN A 233 6.68 6.96 4.30
C GLN A 233 7.93 6.08 4.25
N ASP A 234 8.48 5.85 3.05
CA ASP A 234 9.54 4.85 2.82
C ASP A 234 10.83 5.11 3.59
N ASN A 235 11.18 6.38 3.80
CA ASN A 235 12.39 6.77 4.52
C ASN A 235 12.22 6.86 6.04
N ALA A 236 11.02 6.74 6.59
CA ALA A 236 10.78 6.94 8.02
C ALA A 236 11.65 6.02 8.89
N ALA A 237 11.76 4.73 8.52
CA ALA A 237 12.60 3.76 9.23
C ALA A 237 14.12 4.07 9.19
N LEU A 238 14.54 5.02 8.37
CA LEU A 238 15.94 5.44 8.22
C LEU A 238 16.23 6.76 8.96
N LEU A 239 15.18 7.40 9.48
CA LEU A 239 15.31 8.66 10.20
C LEU A 239 15.55 8.43 11.70
N PRO A 240 16.15 9.39 12.40
CA PRO A 240 16.50 9.23 13.83
C PRO A 240 15.31 8.95 14.74
N ASP A 241 14.14 9.49 14.42
CA ASP A 241 12.89 9.24 15.16
C ASP A 241 11.77 8.79 14.21
N THR A 242 11.79 7.51 13.86
CA THR A 242 10.80 6.87 13.01
C THR A 242 9.36 7.07 13.48
N LEU A 243 9.14 7.01 14.81
CA LEU A 243 7.79 7.07 15.38
C LEU A 243 7.24 8.51 15.35
N ALA A 244 8.07 9.52 15.55
CA ALA A 244 7.67 10.92 15.40
C ALA A 244 7.20 11.24 13.98
N GLU A 245 7.82 10.65 12.95
CA GLU A 245 7.42 10.83 11.54
C GLU A 245 5.99 10.32 11.29
N VAL A 246 5.71 9.09 11.70
CA VAL A 246 4.39 8.50 11.50
C VAL A 246 3.32 9.10 12.41
N GLU A 247 3.70 9.55 13.62
CA GLU A 247 2.80 10.28 14.52
C GLU A 247 2.39 11.65 13.94
N ARG A 248 3.32 12.39 13.31
CA ARG A 248 3.01 13.65 12.62
C ARG A 248 1.99 13.44 11.50
N SER A 249 2.17 12.39 10.71
CA SER A 249 1.21 12.01 9.65
C SER A 249 -0.17 11.71 10.25
N ALA A 250 -0.25 10.91 11.32
CA ALA A 250 -1.50 10.59 11.98
C ALA A 250 -2.22 11.83 12.48
N LYS A 251 -1.51 12.73 13.19
CA LYS A 251 -2.06 14.00 13.72
C LYS A 251 -2.63 14.88 12.61
N TYR A 252 -1.89 15.02 11.49
CA TYR A 252 -2.35 15.84 10.37
C TYR A 252 -3.60 15.25 9.71
N VAL A 253 -3.56 13.97 9.37
CA VAL A 253 -4.67 13.28 8.67
C VAL A 253 -5.93 13.29 9.52
N THR A 254 -5.82 12.92 10.80
CA THR A 254 -6.98 12.87 11.71
C THR A 254 -7.59 14.23 11.96
N LYS A 255 -6.77 15.28 12.02
CA LYS A 255 -7.26 16.64 12.29
C LYS A 255 -7.88 17.32 11.08
N ASN A 256 -7.33 17.05 9.87
CA ASN A 256 -7.62 17.88 8.70
C ASN A 256 -8.36 17.13 7.58
N LEU A 257 -8.30 15.79 7.54
CA LEU A 257 -8.71 15.04 6.35
C LEU A 257 -9.81 13.99 6.58
N ILE A 258 -9.85 13.38 7.79
CA ILE A 258 -10.83 12.31 8.09
C ILE A 258 -11.58 12.54 9.39
#